data_d97bbff94030bd6ef31ba62943e017ab
#
_entry.id   d97bbff94030bd6ef31ba62943e017ab
#
_cell.length_a   1.000
_cell.length_b   1.000
_cell.length_c   1.000
_cell.angle_alpha   90.00
_cell.angle_beta   90.00
_cell.angle_gamma   90.00
#
_symmetry.space_group_name_H-M   'P 1'
#
loop_
_entity.id
_entity.type
_entity.pdbx_description
1 polymer ?
#
loop_
_entity_poly.entity_id
_entity_poly.type
_entity_poly.pdbx_seq_one_letter_code
_entity_poly.pdbx_strand_id
1 'polypeptide(L)'
;MKRLDQLTFTRFIAIIVVLFFHGGGGVYLKAIDFFPLSPILVSATTSVTYLYVLSGFVMSLVNYRPGEKFNVGKYWTARFLRLYPLYLLSFILVCLYYSDSIAQIKLQKTLANVLILQAWIPRYAQSFNFAAWSMTVEFFFYAIFPFFTMWAYRQSMKKLIWGSLILWAVSQTIHNALWVGYFPEYENFLVYFPIFHISSFILGAVGGIWYLREGRDREYRSNKTLTVFAGGVLLACAYIVLSSRLPSLPHGLQLMTGLLAPVLTVVIVALALDKSWLSKFFNTPALITLGDTSYGLYILHVPFFWLYERALNNLNIADPKQIFDLTFLPLTIGLVLLIHFYFDQPLRIWLKKILQNVSMPILFLDLGLLGLSIYLAFNLRIDMGREYALYRPIALAMFWSAFVLRTIFTVGFNASNPAILYGSFMQFVRPVLISVTAGTMALGLIIFIGYSVGWFHNFPRSILVTDWGIMLALSLLVRYGFKRAGVYAPKPLSA
;
A
#
# COMPACT_ATOMS: atom_id res chain seq x y z
N MET A 1 11.45 6.58 -20.70
CA MET A 1 12.43 5.52 -20.42
C MET A 1 11.74 4.18 -20.63
N LYS A 2 12.37 3.23 -21.33
CA LYS A 2 11.78 1.91 -21.58
C LYS A 2 11.67 1.16 -20.25
N ARG A 3 10.52 0.57 -19.96
CA ARG A 3 10.29 -0.28 -18.79
C ARG A 3 11.22 -1.51 -18.88
N LEU A 4 11.78 -1.95 -17.76
CA LEU A 4 12.55 -3.20 -17.68
C LEU A 4 11.58 -4.35 -17.34
N ASP A 5 10.93 -4.86 -18.38
CA ASP A 5 9.83 -5.83 -18.22
C ASP A 5 10.31 -7.17 -17.67
N GLN A 6 11.59 -7.56 -17.90
CA GLN A 6 12.20 -8.76 -17.33
C GLN A 6 12.19 -8.79 -15.80
N LEU A 7 12.14 -7.65 -15.13
CA LEU A 7 12.00 -7.59 -13.67
C LEU A 7 10.56 -7.76 -13.18
N THR A 8 9.59 -7.64 -14.08
CA THR A 8 8.18 -7.64 -13.70
C THR A 8 7.73 -9.04 -13.28
N PHE A 9 8.10 -10.07 -14.04
CA PHE A 9 7.73 -11.44 -13.73
C PHE A 9 8.37 -11.99 -12.45
N THR A 10 9.57 -11.52 -12.09
CA THR A 10 10.24 -11.98 -10.86
C THR A 10 9.46 -11.65 -9.59
N ARG A 11 8.60 -10.61 -9.62
CA ARG A 11 7.66 -10.32 -8.52
C ARG A 11 6.66 -11.44 -8.33
N PHE A 12 6.13 -11.97 -9.44
CA PHE A 12 5.19 -13.09 -9.39
C PHE A 12 5.84 -14.33 -8.75
N ILE A 13 7.07 -14.66 -9.14
CA ILE A 13 7.83 -15.77 -8.55
C ILE A 13 7.97 -15.56 -7.02
N ALA A 14 8.39 -14.37 -6.59
CA ALA A 14 8.54 -14.07 -5.16
C ALA A 14 7.19 -14.20 -4.41
N ILE A 15 6.08 -13.78 -5.01
CA ILE A 15 4.76 -13.89 -4.38
C ILE A 15 4.27 -15.33 -4.30
N ILE A 16 4.55 -16.16 -5.30
CA ILE A 16 4.22 -17.61 -5.24
C ILE A 16 4.92 -18.27 -4.05
N VAL A 17 6.19 -17.95 -3.79
CA VAL A 17 6.91 -18.43 -2.59
C VAL A 17 6.22 -17.97 -1.30
N VAL A 18 5.73 -16.73 -1.24
CA VAL A 18 4.95 -16.24 -0.09
C VAL A 18 3.63 -16.99 0.07
N LEU A 19 2.91 -17.28 -1.02
CA LEU A 19 1.69 -18.08 -0.98
C LEU A 19 1.97 -19.50 -0.47
N PHE A 20 3.05 -20.12 -0.92
CA PHE A 20 3.46 -21.44 -0.47
C PHE A 20 3.75 -21.45 1.03
N PHE A 21 4.46 -20.47 1.52
CA PHE A 21 4.72 -20.31 2.96
C PHE A 21 3.43 -20.18 3.78
N HIS A 22 2.42 -19.49 3.27
CA HIS A 22 1.14 -19.30 3.93
C HIS A 22 0.14 -20.46 3.73
N GLY A 23 0.59 -21.60 3.20
CA GLY A 23 -0.25 -22.80 3.02
C GLY A 23 -1.05 -22.84 1.72
N GLY A 24 -0.92 -21.83 0.84
CA GLY A 24 -1.63 -21.76 -0.43
C GLY A 24 -1.08 -22.65 -1.54
N GLY A 25 -0.05 -23.47 -1.25
CA GLY A 25 0.60 -24.33 -2.24
C GLY A 25 -0.16 -25.63 -2.58
N GLY A 26 -0.91 -26.17 -1.60
CA GLY A 26 -1.71 -27.37 -1.76
C GLY A 26 -0.93 -28.54 -2.40
N VAL A 27 -1.55 -29.20 -3.38
CA VAL A 27 -0.94 -30.34 -4.10
C VAL A 27 0.27 -29.90 -4.97
N TYR A 28 0.30 -28.65 -5.43
CA TYR A 28 1.37 -28.14 -6.29
C TYR A 28 2.69 -28.02 -5.52
N LEU A 29 2.64 -27.53 -4.27
CA LEU A 29 3.81 -27.49 -3.42
C LEU A 29 4.26 -28.91 -3.07
N LYS A 30 3.35 -29.78 -2.67
CA LYS A 30 3.66 -31.18 -2.30
C LYS A 30 4.36 -31.93 -3.43
N ALA A 31 4.00 -31.66 -4.71
CA ALA A 31 4.61 -32.30 -5.86
C ALA A 31 6.09 -31.95 -6.08
N ILE A 32 6.53 -30.78 -5.59
CA ILE A 32 7.91 -30.28 -5.75
C ILE A 32 8.62 -30.10 -4.37
N ASP A 33 8.00 -30.56 -3.29
CA ASP A 33 8.51 -30.41 -1.92
C ASP A 33 9.51 -31.53 -1.59
N PHE A 34 10.73 -31.37 -2.06
CA PHE A 34 11.86 -32.24 -1.71
C PHE A 34 13.08 -31.40 -1.35
N PHE A 35 13.94 -31.96 -0.50
CA PHE A 35 15.20 -31.31 -0.14
C PHE A 35 16.20 -31.37 -1.31
N PRO A 36 16.92 -30.28 -1.66
CA PRO A 36 17.04 -28.97 -0.96
C PRO A 36 16.04 -27.89 -1.40
N LEU A 37 15.03 -28.21 -2.19
CA LEU A 37 14.11 -27.24 -2.77
C LEU A 37 13.08 -26.71 -1.75
N SER A 38 12.62 -27.57 -0.85
CA SER A 38 11.64 -27.26 0.20
C SER A 38 11.92 -25.95 0.97
N PRO A 39 13.09 -25.73 1.57
CA PRO A 39 13.38 -24.50 2.31
C PRO A 39 13.32 -23.24 1.43
N ILE A 40 13.66 -23.36 0.13
CA ILE A 40 13.65 -22.27 -0.82
C ILE A 40 12.21 -21.88 -1.15
N LEU A 41 11.35 -22.87 -1.42
CA LEU A 41 9.95 -22.68 -1.82
C LEU A 41 9.09 -22.04 -0.74
N VAL A 42 9.49 -22.14 0.53
CA VAL A 42 8.77 -21.54 1.66
C VAL A 42 9.53 -20.36 2.30
N SER A 43 10.57 -19.83 1.63
CA SER A 43 11.35 -18.69 2.15
C SER A 43 10.67 -17.35 1.89
N ALA A 44 9.52 -17.14 2.53
CA ALA A 44 8.75 -15.89 2.41
C ALA A 44 9.56 -14.65 2.84
N THR A 45 10.38 -14.75 3.87
CA THR A 45 11.23 -13.66 4.38
C THR A 45 12.23 -13.14 3.35
N THR A 46 12.88 -14.07 2.61
CA THR A 46 13.76 -13.71 1.50
C THR A 46 12.98 -13.10 0.35
N SER A 47 11.80 -13.64 0.03
CA SER A 47 10.92 -13.12 -1.02
C SER A 47 10.43 -11.70 -0.71
N VAL A 48 10.04 -11.41 0.51
CA VAL A 48 9.65 -10.05 0.95
C VAL A 48 10.87 -9.10 0.88
N THR A 49 12.04 -9.54 1.33
CA THR A 49 13.30 -8.77 1.18
C THR A 49 13.58 -8.46 -0.29
N TYR A 50 13.45 -9.45 -1.17
CA TYR A 50 13.60 -9.26 -2.62
C TYR A 50 12.64 -8.19 -3.15
N LEU A 51 11.37 -8.22 -2.75
CA LEU A 51 10.37 -7.24 -3.17
C LEU A 51 10.71 -5.83 -2.68
N TYR A 52 11.27 -5.67 -1.47
CA TYR A 52 11.71 -4.37 -0.96
C TYR A 52 12.92 -3.83 -1.72
N VAL A 53 13.92 -4.66 -1.99
CA VAL A 53 15.08 -4.28 -2.84
C VAL A 53 14.60 -3.89 -4.24
N LEU A 54 13.73 -4.71 -4.85
CA LEU A 54 13.18 -4.44 -6.18
C LEU A 54 12.33 -3.15 -6.20
N SER A 55 11.58 -2.88 -5.12
CA SER A 55 10.82 -1.63 -4.98
C SER A 55 11.75 -0.41 -5.01
N GLY A 56 12.83 -0.42 -4.23
CA GLY A 56 13.84 0.63 -4.24
C GLY A 56 14.49 0.82 -5.61
N PHE A 57 14.89 -0.27 -6.25
CA PHE A 57 15.47 -0.26 -7.59
C PHE A 57 14.55 0.38 -8.63
N VAL A 58 13.31 -0.10 -8.71
CA VAL A 58 12.31 0.41 -9.67
C VAL A 58 11.90 1.84 -9.37
N MET A 59 11.82 2.24 -8.08
CA MET A 59 11.55 3.62 -7.72
C MET A 59 12.63 4.55 -8.27
N SER A 60 13.89 4.18 -8.17
CA SER A 60 15.00 4.95 -8.74
C SER A 60 14.93 5.00 -10.26
N LEU A 61 14.67 3.86 -10.93
CA LEU A 61 14.52 3.85 -12.40
C LEU A 61 13.48 4.85 -12.91
N VAL A 62 12.34 4.93 -12.22
CA VAL A 62 11.20 5.76 -12.67
C VAL A 62 11.37 7.23 -12.30
N ASN A 63 11.94 7.52 -11.13
CA ASN A 63 11.83 8.84 -10.53
C ASN A 63 13.18 9.56 -10.31
N TYR A 64 14.33 8.87 -10.46
CA TYR A 64 15.64 9.51 -10.34
C TYR A 64 15.96 10.31 -11.60
N ARG A 65 15.82 11.65 -11.51
CA ARG A 65 16.04 12.59 -12.62
C ARG A 65 16.81 13.81 -12.12
N PRO A 66 18.16 13.73 -12.07
CA PRO A 66 18.97 14.86 -11.66
C PRO A 66 18.73 16.05 -12.61
N GLY A 67 18.57 17.24 -12.03
CA GLY A 67 18.28 18.46 -12.79
C GLY A 67 16.80 18.79 -12.94
N GLU A 68 15.89 17.85 -12.72
CA GLU A 68 14.45 18.10 -12.70
C GLU A 68 13.94 18.36 -11.26
N LYS A 69 12.96 19.26 -11.10
CA LYS A 69 12.30 19.47 -9.81
C LYS A 69 11.44 18.26 -9.48
N PHE A 70 11.75 17.58 -8.37
CA PHE A 70 10.96 16.44 -7.91
C PHE A 70 9.58 16.89 -7.42
N ASN A 71 8.51 16.40 -8.04
CA ASN A 71 7.15 16.69 -7.61
C ASN A 71 6.68 15.62 -6.61
N VAL A 72 6.87 15.90 -5.32
CA VAL A 72 6.56 15.00 -4.21
C VAL A 72 5.07 14.62 -4.18
N GLY A 73 4.18 15.61 -4.35
CA GLY A 73 2.73 15.37 -4.33
C GLY A 73 2.27 14.43 -5.45
N LYS A 74 2.72 14.69 -6.69
CA LYS A 74 2.41 13.81 -7.83
C LYS A 74 2.94 12.39 -7.63
N TYR A 75 4.14 12.29 -7.05
CA TYR A 75 4.75 10.99 -6.73
C TYR A 75 3.91 10.22 -5.70
N TRP A 76 3.58 10.84 -4.55
CA TRP A 76 2.80 10.18 -3.50
C TRP A 76 1.40 9.80 -3.98
N THR A 77 0.72 10.67 -4.73
CA THR A 77 -0.59 10.36 -5.33
C THR A 77 -0.50 9.12 -6.23
N ALA A 78 0.52 9.04 -7.09
CA ALA A 78 0.68 7.89 -7.97
C ALA A 78 0.95 6.58 -7.21
N ARG A 79 1.67 6.61 -6.08
CA ARG A 79 1.93 5.45 -5.22
C ARG A 79 0.67 5.04 -4.45
N PHE A 80 -0.02 6.01 -3.86
CA PHE A 80 -1.29 5.76 -3.18
C PHE A 80 -2.31 5.09 -4.11
N LEU A 81 -2.54 5.64 -5.28
CA LEU A 81 -3.47 5.08 -6.26
C LEU A 81 -3.09 3.67 -6.74
N ARG A 82 -1.81 3.34 -6.70
CA ARG A 82 -1.35 2.02 -7.11
C ARG A 82 -1.67 0.92 -6.09
N LEU A 83 -1.60 1.24 -4.79
CA LEU A 83 -1.67 0.22 -3.74
C LEU A 83 -2.98 0.27 -2.95
N TYR A 84 -3.44 1.46 -2.59
CA TYR A 84 -4.54 1.62 -1.65
C TYR A 84 -5.88 0.99 -2.10
N PRO A 85 -6.28 1.06 -3.38
CA PRO A 85 -7.56 0.48 -3.80
C PRO A 85 -7.67 -1.02 -3.55
N LEU A 86 -6.65 -1.80 -3.93
CA LEU A 86 -6.63 -3.24 -3.68
C LEU A 86 -6.40 -3.58 -2.19
N TYR A 87 -5.63 -2.77 -1.48
CA TYR A 87 -5.49 -2.88 -0.04
C TYR A 87 -6.84 -2.72 0.66
N LEU A 88 -7.61 -1.70 0.29
CA LEU A 88 -8.94 -1.46 0.86
C LEU A 88 -9.92 -2.59 0.50
N LEU A 89 -9.87 -3.10 -0.73
CA LEU A 89 -10.64 -4.28 -1.12
C LEU A 89 -10.31 -5.48 -0.23
N SER A 90 -9.02 -5.77 -0.03
CA SER A 90 -8.58 -6.83 0.88
C SER A 90 -9.10 -6.63 2.30
N PHE A 91 -9.03 -5.39 2.82
CA PHE A 91 -9.53 -5.06 4.14
C PHE A 91 -11.05 -5.32 4.26
N ILE A 92 -11.84 -4.92 3.25
CA ILE A 92 -13.28 -5.17 3.20
C ILE A 92 -13.58 -6.67 3.17
N LEU A 93 -12.87 -7.46 2.38
CA LEU A 93 -13.04 -8.91 2.31
C LEU A 93 -12.73 -9.59 3.66
N VAL A 94 -11.70 -9.11 4.38
CA VAL A 94 -11.41 -9.59 5.74
C VAL A 94 -12.51 -9.19 6.72
N CYS A 95 -13.07 -7.99 6.61
CA CYS A 95 -14.22 -7.58 7.42
C CYS A 95 -15.46 -8.46 7.15
N LEU A 96 -15.67 -8.88 5.91
CA LEU A 96 -16.74 -9.84 5.57
C LEU A 96 -16.49 -11.23 6.20
N TYR A 97 -15.24 -11.67 6.25
CA TYR A 97 -14.90 -12.91 6.96
C TYR A 97 -15.19 -12.81 8.46
N TYR A 98 -14.91 -11.67 9.08
CA TYR A 98 -15.15 -11.42 10.51
C TYR A 98 -16.55 -10.84 10.81
N SER A 99 -17.52 -10.91 9.88
CA SER A 99 -18.85 -10.29 10.03
C SER A 99 -19.51 -10.57 11.40
N ASP A 100 -19.39 -11.80 11.87
CA ASP A 100 -20.05 -12.26 13.12
C ASP A 100 -19.39 -11.70 14.41
N SER A 101 -18.15 -11.21 14.32
CA SER A 101 -17.37 -10.68 15.45
C SER A 101 -16.86 -9.26 15.25
N ILE A 102 -17.23 -8.60 14.15
CA ILE A 102 -16.71 -7.28 13.79
C ILE A 102 -17.00 -6.21 14.85
N ALA A 103 -18.14 -6.30 15.53
CA ALA A 103 -18.53 -5.38 16.60
C ALA A 103 -17.60 -5.44 17.82
N GLN A 104 -16.87 -6.54 18.01
CA GLN A 104 -15.93 -6.74 19.12
C GLN A 104 -14.54 -6.16 18.80
N ILE A 105 -14.28 -5.77 17.55
CA ILE A 105 -12.98 -5.26 17.12
C ILE A 105 -12.83 -3.82 17.58
N LYS A 106 -11.75 -3.54 18.33
CA LYS A 106 -11.46 -2.19 18.82
C LYS A 106 -11.27 -1.20 17.65
N LEU A 107 -11.94 -0.05 17.71
CA LEU A 107 -11.86 1.02 16.71
C LEU A 107 -10.40 1.42 16.38
N GLN A 108 -9.52 1.49 17.39
CA GLN A 108 -8.10 1.82 17.20
C GLN A 108 -7.39 0.83 16.27
N LYS A 109 -7.71 -0.47 16.39
CA LYS A 109 -7.16 -1.54 15.53
C LYS A 109 -7.65 -1.38 14.08
N THR A 110 -8.93 -1.06 13.92
CA THR A 110 -9.55 -0.78 12.60
C THR A 110 -8.91 0.46 11.95
N LEU A 111 -8.80 1.57 12.68
CA LEU A 111 -8.19 2.80 12.18
C LEU A 111 -6.73 2.60 11.80
N ALA A 112 -5.94 1.87 12.61
CA ALA A 112 -4.57 1.57 12.29
C ALA A 112 -4.44 0.83 10.94
N ASN A 113 -5.36 -0.10 10.65
CA ASN A 113 -5.37 -0.80 9.37
C ASN A 113 -5.86 0.08 8.22
N VAL A 114 -6.99 0.78 8.37
CA VAL A 114 -7.49 1.68 7.31
C VAL A 114 -6.45 2.74 6.92
N LEU A 115 -5.69 3.25 7.88
CA LEU A 115 -4.63 4.24 7.65
C LEU A 115 -3.26 3.63 7.29
N ILE A 116 -3.17 2.31 7.16
CA ILE A 116 -1.92 1.57 6.87
C ILE A 116 -0.83 1.84 7.92
N LEU A 117 -1.20 1.95 9.18
CA LEU A 117 -0.31 2.22 10.31
C LEU A 117 -0.09 1.00 11.21
N GLN A 118 -0.68 -0.16 10.87
CA GLN A 118 -0.71 -1.34 11.74
C GLN A 118 0.68 -1.85 12.14
N ALA A 119 1.68 -1.81 11.25
CA ALA A 119 3.02 -2.30 11.58
C ALA A 119 3.86 -1.32 12.43
N TRP A 120 3.43 -0.04 12.56
CA TRP A 120 4.01 0.89 13.52
C TRP A 120 3.58 0.62 14.96
N ILE A 121 2.53 -0.19 15.13
CA ILE A 121 2.02 -0.61 16.43
C ILE A 121 2.18 -2.12 16.52
N PRO A 122 3.25 -2.66 17.13
CA PRO A 122 3.62 -4.09 17.03
C PRO A 122 2.47 -5.05 17.31
N ARG A 123 1.62 -4.76 18.31
CA ARG A 123 0.43 -5.56 18.64
C ARG A 123 -0.64 -5.59 17.55
N TYR A 124 -0.57 -4.70 16.55
CA TYR A 124 -1.54 -4.63 15.44
C TYR A 124 -0.94 -5.08 14.11
N ALA A 125 0.36 -5.36 14.04
CA ALA A 125 1.09 -5.64 12.81
C ALA A 125 0.40 -6.70 11.93
N GLN A 126 -0.05 -7.79 12.53
CA GLN A 126 -0.72 -8.91 11.84
C GLN A 126 -2.25 -8.86 11.94
N SER A 127 -2.83 -7.73 12.33
CA SER A 127 -4.27 -7.63 12.48
C SER A 127 -5.00 -7.56 11.13
N PHE A 128 -6.22 -8.09 11.08
CA PHE A 128 -7.02 -8.25 9.87
C PHE A 128 -6.31 -9.15 8.85
N ASN A 129 -5.77 -8.60 7.80
CA ASN A 129 -4.95 -9.35 6.86
C ASN A 129 -3.50 -9.41 7.39
N PHE A 130 -3.09 -10.58 7.87
CA PHE A 130 -1.76 -10.75 8.48
C PHE A 130 -0.60 -10.48 7.52
N ALA A 131 -0.77 -10.63 6.19
CA ALA A 131 0.25 -10.30 5.22
C ALA A 131 0.39 -8.78 4.97
N ALA A 132 -0.61 -8.00 5.36
CA ALA A 132 -0.68 -6.57 5.04
C ALA A 132 0.27 -5.66 5.85
N TRP A 133 0.99 -6.18 6.84
CA TRP A 133 2.03 -5.42 7.55
C TRP A 133 3.08 -4.86 6.60
N SER A 134 3.44 -5.62 5.57
CA SER A 134 4.43 -5.21 4.56
C SER A 134 3.99 -3.98 3.77
N MET A 135 2.67 -3.71 3.67
CA MET A 135 2.16 -2.49 3.04
C MET A 135 2.49 -1.26 3.88
N THR A 136 2.43 -1.33 5.21
CA THR A 136 2.91 -0.24 6.08
C THR A 136 4.39 0.05 5.82
N VAL A 137 5.19 -0.99 5.66
CA VAL A 137 6.63 -0.86 5.34
C VAL A 137 6.82 -0.21 3.97
N GLU A 138 6.07 -0.63 2.96
CA GLU A 138 6.18 -0.07 1.60
C GLU A 138 5.71 1.40 1.54
N PHE A 139 4.64 1.77 2.25
CA PHE A 139 4.21 3.16 2.38
C PHE A 139 5.26 4.03 3.08
N PHE A 140 5.94 3.50 4.09
CA PHE A 140 7.07 4.18 4.73
C PHE A 140 8.22 4.42 3.75
N PHE A 141 8.56 3.45 2.90
CA PHE A 141 9.56 3.63 1.84
C PHE A 141 9.15 4.74 0.86
N TYR A 142 7.88 4.77 0.48
CA TYR A 142 7.37 5.82 -0.41
C TYR A 142 7.35 7.20 0.24
N ALA A 143 7.17 7.27 1.55
CA ALA A 143 7.27 8.54 2.27
C ALA A 143 8.70 9.09 2.25
N ILE A 144 9.71 8.23 2.42
CA ILE A 144 11.13 8.63 2.50
C ILE A 144 11.78 8.85 1.13
N PHE A 145 11.39 8.09 0.12
CA PHE A 145 12.06 8.04 -1.18
C PHE A 145 12.28 9.41 -1.84
N PRO A 146 11.34 10.37 -1.85
CA PRO A 146 11.58 11.69 -2.44
C PRO A 146 12.76 12.41 -1.80
N PHE A 147 12.84 12.38 -0.48
CA PHE A 147 13.91 13.04 0.28
C PHE A 147 15.26 12.36 0.04
N PHE A 148 15.28 11.02 0.07
CA PHE A 148 16.46 10.25 -0.27
C PHE A 148 16.96 10.57 -1.68
N THR A 149 16.07 10.56 -2.67
CA THR A 149 16.41 10.81 -4.08
C THR A 149 16.96 12.23 -4.30
N MET A 150 16.32 13.26 -3.72
CA MET A 150 16.81 14.64 -3.80
C MET A 150 18.20 14.81 -3.16
N TRP A 151 18.42 14.15 -2.03
CA TRP A 151 19.75 14.11 -1.41
C TRP A 151 20.77 13.37 -2.30
N ALA A 152 20.40 12.21 -2.85
CA ALA A 152 21.25 11.38 -3.68
C ALA A 152 21.72 12.06 -4.99
N TYR A 153 20.96 13.05 -5.51
CA TYR A 153 21.40 13.83 -6.68
C TYR A 153 22.76 14.48 -6.49
N ARG A 154 23.09 14.87 -5.28
CA ARG A 154 24.32 15.61 -4.92
C ARG A 154 25.46 14.69 -4.46
N GLN A 155 25.24 13.39 -4.37
CA GLN A 155 26.24 12.45 -3.84
C GLN A 155 27.01 11.74 -4.95
N SER A 156 28.27 11.43 -4.72
CA SER A 156 29.05 10.54 -5.59
C SER A 156 28.56 9.09 -5.48
N MET A 157 28.74 8.31 -6.55
CA MET A 157 28.29 6.90 -6.54
C MET A 157 28.99 6.08 -5.46
N LYS A 158 30.31 6.30 -5.24
CA LYS A 158 31.08 5.66 -4.17
C LYS A 158 30.43 5.91 -2.79
N LYS A 159 30.05 7.18 -2.51
CA LYS A 159 29.43 7.56 -1.24
C LYS A 159 28.06 6.90 -1.05
N LEU A 160 27.26 6.79 -2.12
CA LEU A 160 25.96 6.09 -2.08
C LEU A 160 26.13 4.60 -1.80
N ILE A 161 27.06 3.93 -2.50
CA ILE A 161 27.31 2.48 -2.30
C ILE A 161 27.79 2.22 -0.88
N TRP A 162 28.86 2.89 -0.43
CA TRP A 162 29.38 2.65 0.92
C TRP A 162 28.40 3.06 2.01
N GLY A 163 27.69 4.17 1.85
CA GLY A 163 26.67 4.61 2.80
C GLY A 163 25.52 3.61 2.91
N SER A 164 25.07 3.02 1.81
CA SER A 164 24.01 1.99 1.84
C SER A 164 24.48 0.66 2.45
N LEU A 165 25.72 0.26 2.20
CA LEU A 165 26.33 -0.93 2.81
C LEU A 165 26.54 -0.75 4.32
N ILE A 166 27.01 0.42 4.76
CA ILE A 166 27.15 0.76 6.19
C ILE A 166 25.76 0.78 6.85
N LEU A 167 24.77 1.42 6.25
CA LEU A 167 23.40 1.43 6.75
C LEU A 167 22.87 -0.01 6.93
N TRP A 168 23.10 -0.87 5.93
CA TRP A 168 22.72 -2.27 6.00
C TRP A 168 23.45 -3.00 7.13
N ALA A 169 24.76 -2.89 7.23
CA ALA A 169 25.55 -3.55 8.27
C ALA A 169 25.12 -3.10 9.69
N VAL A 170 24.95 -1.79 9.89
CA VAL A 170 24.45 -1.23 11.16
C VAL A 170 23.05 -1.74 11.47
N SER A 171 22.13 -1.73 10.47
CA SER A 171 20.77 -2.24 10.63
C SER A 171 20.77 -3.72 11.03
N GLN A 172 21.59 -4.56 10.38
CA GLN A 172 21.72 -5.99 10.73
C GLN A 172 22.30 -6.19 12.14
N THR A 173 23.34 -5.43 12.50
CA THR A 173 23.94 -5.50 13.83
C THR A 173 22.95 -5.13 14.93
N ILE A 174 22.23 -4.02 14.76
CA ILE A 174 21.21 -3.58 15.73
C ILE A 174 20.09 -4.63 15.84
N HIS A 175 19.57 -5.10 14.71
CA HIS A 175 18.50 -6.09 14.69
C HIS A 175 18.93 -7.39 15.38
N ASN A 176 20.14 -7.89 15.08
CA ASN A 176 20.68 -9.09 15.69
C ASN A 176 20.90 -8.93 17.20
N ALA A 177 21.42 -7.79 17.65
CA ALA A 177 21.59 -7.50 19.06
C ALA A 177 20.26 -7.49 19.83
N LEU A 178 19.24 -6.85 19.24
CA LEU A 178 17.88 -6.83 19.81
C LEU A 178 17.26 -8.24 19.81
N TRP A 179 17.44 -9.02 18.76
CA TRP A 179 16.90 -10.36 18.65
C TRP A 179 17.45 -11.28 19.75
N VAL A 180 18.77 -11.26 19.96
CA VAL A 180 19.43 -12.08 20.99
C VAL A 180 19.01 -11.66 22.39
N GLY A 181 18.84 -10.34 22.63
CA GLY A 181 18.54 -9.81 23.95
C GLY A 181 17.06 -9.87 24.38
N TYR A 182 16.13 -9.85 23.44
CA TYR A 182 14.71 -9.58 23.72
C TYR A 182 13.71 -10.52 23.07
N PHE A 183 14.14 -11.47 22.27
CA PHE A 183 13.25 -12.48 21.70
C PHE A 183 12.83 -13.50 22.79
N PRO A 184 11.59 -14.01 22.87
CA PRO A 184 10.47 -13.83 21.93
C PRO A 184 9.48 -12.68 22.25
N GLU A 185 9.67 -11.95 23.35
CA GLU A 185 8.69 -10.95 23.84
C GLU A 185 8.40 -9.83 22.82
N TYR A 186 9.38 -9.52 21.98
CA TYR A 186 9.35 -8.44 21.03
C TYR A 186 9.31 -8.90 19.56
N GLU A 187 8.93 -10.15 19.30
CA GLU A 187 8.93 -10.72 17.94
C GLU A 187 8.20 -9.83 16.93
N ASN A 188 6.98 -9.40 17.23
CA ASN A 188 6.20 -8.54 16.32
C ASN A 188 6.89 -7.20 16.03
N PHE A 189 7.62 -6.65 17.01
CA PHE A 189 8.41 -5.44 16.81
C PHE A 189 9.61 -5.73 15.90
N LEU A 190 10.36 -6.77 16.20
CA LEU A 190 11.59 -7.11 15.48
C LEU A 190 11.33 -7.51 14.03
N VAL A 191 10.22 -8.22 13.79
CA VAL A 191 9.90 -8.77 12.46
C VAL A 191 9.17 -7.76 11.56
N TYR A 192 8.24 -6.96 12.11
CA TYR A 192 7.29 -6.20 11.28
C TYR A 192 7.51 -4.69 11.29
N PHE A 193 8.34 -4.16 12.20
CA PHE A 193 8.51 -2.73 12.35
C PHE A 193 9.22 -2.10 11.14
N PRO A 194 8.64 -1.06 10.51
CA PRO A 194 9.11 -0.57 9.21
C PRO A 194 10.57 -0.17 9.12
N ILE A 195 11.16 0.35 10.20
CA ILE A 195 12.53 0.87 10.21
C ILE A 195 13.56 -0.24 9.95
N PHE A 196 13.32 -1.47 10.40
CA PHE A 196 14.26 -2.57 10.19
C PHE A 196 14.42 -3.00 8.73
N HIS A 197 13.46 -2.64 7.87
CA HIS A 197 13.48 -3.01 6.46
C HIS A 197 14.03 -1.93 5.53
N ILE A 198 14.32 -0.71 6.05
CA ILE A 198 14.72 0.45 5.23
C ILE A 198 16.03 0.20 4.48
N SER A 199 16.97 -0.55 5.08
CA SER A 199 18.27 -0.84 4.49
C SER A 199 18.15 -1.63 3.18
N SER A 200 17.22 -2.58 3.11
CA SER A 200 16.91 -3.35 1.90
C SER A 200 16.42 -2.47 0.76
N PHE A 201 15.49 -1.56 1.07
CA PHE A 201 14.97 -0.60 0.10
C PHE A 201 16.04 0.37 -0.39
N ILE A 202 16.87 0.92 0.50
CA ILE A 202 17.94 1.86 0.14
C ILE A 202 19.01 1.18 -0.72
N LEU A 203 19.41 -0.06 -0.40
CA LEU A 203 20.31 -0.84 -1.27
C LEU A 203 19.76 -1.00 -2.68
N GLY A 204 18.49 -1.36 -2.80
CA GLY A 204 17.82 -1.43 -4.09
C GLY A 204 17.79 -0.09 -4.81
N ALA A 205 17.47 0.99 -4.10
CA ALA A 205 17.44 2.34 -4.67
C ALA A 205 18.82 2.78 -5.18
N VAL A 206 19.89 2.50 -4.44
CA VAL A 206 21.27 2.76 -4.85
C VAL A 206 21.65 1.90 -6.05
N GLY A 207 21.25 0.62 -6.09
CA GLY A 207 21.42 -0.24 -7.26
C GLY A 207 20.75 0.33 -8.52
N GLY A 208 19.53 0.88 -8.38
CA GLY A 208 18.83 1.56 -9.48
C GLY A 208 19.52 2.86 -9.94
N ILE A 209 20.04 3.66 -9.00
CA ILE A 209 20.82 4.86 -9.32
C ILE A 209 22.14 4.47 -10.03
N TRP A 210 22.82 3.44 -9.55
CA TRP A 210 24.03 2.93 -10.21
C TRP A 210 23.74 2.48 -11.65
N TYR A 211 22.66 1.72 -11.84
CA TYR A 211 22.23 1.32 -13.19
C TYR A 211 22.02 2.52 -14.11
N LEU A 212 21.42 3.60 -13.62
CA LEU A 212 21.16 4.80 -14.41
C LEU A 212 22.41 5.63 -14.71
N ARG A 213 23.34 5.72 -13.76
CA ARG A 213 24.54 6.55 -13.89
C ARG A 213 25.67 5.86 -14.62
N GLU A 214 25.84 4.56 -14.38
CA GLU A 214 27.05 3.84 -14.80
C GLU A 214 26.79 2.53 -15.56
N GLY A 215 25.65 1.88 -15.30
CA GLY A 215 25.37 0.55 -15.81
C GLY A 215 24.75 0.52 -17.20
N ARG A 216 23.80 1.43 -17.46
CA ARG A 216 22.91 1.40 -18.62
C ARG A 216 23.65 1.43 -19.97
N ASP A 217 24.68 2.26 -20.07
CA ASP A 217 25.37 2.51 -21.33
C ASP A 217 26.62 1.63 -21.51
N ARG A 218 26.90 0.75 -20.54
CA ARG A 218 27.99 -0.22 -20.65
C ARG A 218 27.57 -1.41 -21.49
N GLU A 219 28.39 -1.77 -22.46
CA GLU A 219 28.22 -3.05 -23.17
C GLU A 219 28.70 -4.20 -22.28
N TYR A 220 27.74 -4.91 -21.68
CA TYR A 220 28.04 -6.14 -20.96
C TYR A 220 27.86 -7.35 -21.89
N ARG A 221 28.83 -8.26 -21.90
CA ARG A 221 28.67 -9.56 -22.55
C ARG A 221 27.52 -10.31 -21.86
N SER A 222 26.52 -10.75 -22.63
CA SER A 222 25.32 -11.45 -22.13
C SER A 222 25.65 -12.58 -21.14
N ASN A 223 26.73 -13.33 -21.40
CA ASN A 223 27.16 -14.44 -20.54
C ASN A 223 27.62 -13.98 -19.15
N LYS A 224 28.25 -12.78 -19.02
CA LYS A 224 28.68 -12.27 -17.71
C LYS A 224 27.48 -11.91 -16.83
N THR A 225 26.49 -11.23 -17.38
CA THR A 225 25.30 -10.83 -16.62
C THR A 225 24.52 -12.07 -16.16
N LEU A 226 24.34 -13.05 -17.04
CA LEU A 226 23.69 -14.31 -16.70
C LEU A 226 24.48 -15.11 -15.63
N THR A 227 25.81 -15.14 -15.72
CA THR A 227 26.66 -15.81 -14.70
C THR A 227 26.54 -15.13 -13.35
N VAL A 228 26.59 -13.80 -13.29
CA VAL A 228 26.42 -13.03 -12.02
C VAL A 228 25.02 -13.23 -11.46
N PHE A 229 23.99 -13.19 -12.30
CA PHE A 229 22.62 -13.49 -11.89
C PHE A 229 22.49 -14.89 -11.29
N ALA A 230 22.91 -15.90 -12.03
CA ALA A 230 22.85 -17.31 -11.58
C ALA A 230 23.67 -17.54 -10.32
N GLY A 231 24.90 -17.00 -10.24
CA GLY A 231 25.76 -17.09 -9.06
C GLY A 231 25.13 -16.43 -7.82
N GLY A 232 24.51 -15.26 -7.98
CA GLY A 232 23.80 -14.59 -6.90
C GLY A 232 22.56 -15.37 -6.43
N VAL A 233 21.78 -15.92 -7.35
CA VAL A 233 20.63 -16.77 -7.01
C VAL A 233 21.10 -18.04 -6.29
N LEU A 234 22.13 -18.72 -6.80
CA LEU A 234 22.70 -19.92 -6.15
C LEU A 234 23.23 -19.60 -4.75
N LEU A 235 23.91 -18.48 -4.57
CA LEU A 235 24.40 -18.06 -3.26
C LEU A 235 23.24 -17.81 -2.27
N ALA A 236 22.17 -17.14 -2.71
CA ALA A 236 20.99 -16.92 -1.88
C ALA A 236 20.30 -18.26 -1.53
N CYS A 237 20.11 -19.14 -2.51
CA CYS A 237 19.54 -20.48 -2.30
C CYS A 237 20.40 -21.32 -1.35
N ALA A 238 21.72 -21.34 -1.55
CA ALA A 238 22.65 -22.07 -0.69
C ALA A 238 22.58 -21.58 0.75
N TYR A 239 22.51 -20.26 0.95
CA TYR A 239 22.35 -19.69 2.31
C TYR A 239 21.01 -20.10 2.94
N ILE A 240 19.91 -20.07 2.22
CA ILE A 240 18.58 -20.48 2.71
C ILE A 240 18.61 -21.96 3.13
N VAL A 241 19.17 -22.83 2.28
CA VAL A 241 19.28 -24.26 2.57
C VAL A 241 20.19 -24.52 3.77
N LEU A 242 21.34 -23.84 3.82
CA LEU A 242 22.28 -23.97 4.93
C LEU A 242 21.66 -23.50 6.26
N SER A 243 21.01 -22.34 6.26
CA SER A 243 20.37 -21.80 7.47
C SER A 243 19.23 -22.68 7.99
N SER A 244 18.55 -23.42 7.11
CA SER A 244 17.51 -24.38 7.51
C SER A 244 18.06 -25.66 8.16
N ARG A 245 19.36 -25.96 7.96
CA ARG A 245 20.01 -27.17 8.47
C ARG A 245 20.92 -26.94 9.66
N LEU A 246 21.32 -25.70 9.91
CA LEU A 246 22.20 -25.31 10.99
C LEU A 246 21.47 -24.49 12.06
N PRO A 247 20.66 -25.12 12.92
CA PRO A 247 19.94 -24.41 13.98
C PRO A 247 20.85 -23.74 15.00
N SER A 248 22.15 -24.09 14.99
CA SER A 248 23.19 -23.50 15.83
C SER A 248 23.78 -22.18 15.29
N LEU A 249 23.42 -21.77 14.08
CA LEU A 249 23.73 -20.38 13.65
C LEU A 249 23.12 -19.42 14.67
N PRO A 250 23.87 -18.40 15.11
CA PRO A 250 23.38 -17.46 16.10
C PRO A 250 21.98 -16.96 15.68
N HIS A 251 21.02 -17.00 16.60
CA HIS A 251 19.62 -16.59 16.36
C HIS A 251 19.49 -15.23 15.68
N GLY A 252 20.55 -14.45 15.63
CA GLY A 252 20.62 -13.13 15.03
C GLY A 252 20.86 -13.09 13.51
N LEU A 253 21.29 -14.15 12.85
CA LEU A 253 21.50 -14.16 11.38
C LEU A 253 20.18 -14.48 10.65
N GLN A 254 19.17 -13.72 10.96
CA GLN A 254 17.82 -13.94 10.44
C GLN A 254 17.62 -13.34 9.05
N LEU A 255 16.95 -14.07 8.17
CA LEU A 255 16.62 -13.62 6.83
C LEU A 255 15.57 -12.49 6.80
N MET A 256 14.88 -12.26 7.91
CA MET A 256 13.66 -11.43 7.97
C MET A 256 13.87 -9.95 7.67
N THR A 257 15.01 -9.37 8.06
CA THR A 257 15.25 -7.93 7.95
C THR A 257 16.25 -7.54 6.87
N GLY A 258 16.47 -8.43 5.91
CA GLY A 258 17.23 -8.08 4.73
C GLY A 258 18.70 -8.48 4.76
N LEU A 259 19.06 -9.56 5.45
CA LEU A 259 20.45 -10.08 5.45
C LEU A 259 20.97 -10.30 4.03
N LEU A 260 20.16 -10.87 3.13
CA LEU A 260 20.53 -11.12 1.74
C LEU A 260 20.35 -9.91 0.81
N ALA A 261 19.95 -8.73 1.30
CA ALA A 261 19.66 -7.58 0.48
C ALA A 261 20.82 -7.14 -0.46
N PRO A 262 22.10 -7.16 -0.05
CA PRO A 262 23.21 -6.86 -0.95
C PRO A 262 23.29 -7.85 -2.13
N VAL A 263 23.17 -9.15 -1.87
CA VAL A 263 23.17 -10.20 -2.90
C VAL A 263 21.99 -10.04 -3.84
N LEU A 264 20.79 -9.81 -3.30
CA LEU A 264 19.58 -9.60 -4.08
C LEU A 264 19.65 -8.31 -4.93
N THR A 265 20.34 -7.27 -4.45
CA THR A 265 20.61 -6.06 -5.23
C THR A 265 21.46 -6.38 -6.45
N VAL A 266 22.53 -7.19 -6.28
CA VAL A 266 23.37 -7.63 -7.40
C VAL A 266 22.59 -8.49 -8.39
N VAL A 267 21.75 -9.40 -7.90
CA VAL A 267 20.85 -10.24 -8.74
C VAL A 267 19.92 -9.37 -9.59
N ILE A 268 19.27 -8.37 -8.97
CA ILE A 268 18.35 -7.46 -9.69
C ILE A 268 19.10 -6.63 -10.73
N VAL A 269 20.26 -6.10 -10.38
CA VAL A 269 21.10 -5.32 -11.32
C VAL A 269 21.57 -6.19 -12.48
N ALA A 270 22.05 -7.42 -12.20
CA ALA A 270 22.49 -8.34 -13.24
C ALA A 270 21.35 -8.68 -14.21
N LEU A 271 20.15 -8.97 -13.70
CA LEU A 271 18.98 -9.22 -14.54
C LEU A 271 18.54 -7.97 -15.33
N ALA A 272 18.65 -6.77 -14.73
CA ALA A 272 18.34 -5.52 -15.41
C ALA A 272 19.28 -5.24 -16.60
N LEU A 273 20.54 -5.67 -16.49
CA LEU A 273 21.55 -5.58 -17.56
C LEU A 273 21.50 -6.73 -18.55
N ASP A 274 20.79 -7.80 -18.22
CA ASP A 274 20.75 -9.00 -19.03
C ASP A 274 20.03 -8.78 -20.38
N LYS A 275 20.61 -9.30 -21.45
CA LYS A 275 20.07 -9.31 -22.83
C LYS A 275 19.99 -10.74 -23.41
N SER A 276 20.16 -11.76 -22.56
CA SER A 276 20.17 -13.17 -22.95
C SER A 276 18.74 -13.70 -23.27
N TRP A 277 18.68 -14.99 -23.53
CA TRP A 277 17.41 -15.70 -23.70
C TRP A 277 16.50 -15.59 -22.45
N LEU A 278 17.07 -15.51 -21.24
CA LEU A 278 16.33 -15.39 -19.99
C LEU A 278 15.54 -14.08 -19.95
N SER A 279 16.18 -12.97 -20.29
CA SER A 279 15.51 -11.67 -20.40
C SER A 279 14.39 -11.70 -21.46
N LYS A 280 14.62 -12.33 -22.62
CA LYS A 280 13.58 -12.48 -23.65
C LYS A 280 12.41 -13.31 -23.17
N PHE A 281 12.65 -14.40 -22.46
CA PHE A 281 11.63 -15.24 -21.87
C PHE A 281 10.79 -14.47 -20.84
N PHE A 282 11.43 -13.75 -19.92
CA PHE A 282 10.72 -12.96 -18.91
C PHE A 282 9.94 -11.77 -19.50
N ASN A 283 10.28 -11.34 -20.70
CA ASN A 283 9.59 -10.28 -21.42
C ASN A 283 8.39 -10.79 -22.28
N THR A 284 7.99 -12.04 -22.14
CA THR A 284 6.76 -12.51 -22.81
C THR A 284 5.52 -11.86 -22.21
N PRO A 285 4.50 -11.49 -23.02
CA PRO A 285 3.31 -10.76 -22.54
C PRO A 285 2.58 -11.45 -21.39
N ALA A 286 2.46 -12.79 -21.44
CA ALA A 286 1.81 -13.56 -20.38
C ALA A 286 2.54 -13.41 -19.04
N LEU A 287 3.88 -13.53 -19.03
CA LEU A 287 4.69 -13.41 -17.82
C LEU A 287 4.70 -11.96 -17.28
N ILE A 288 4.70 -10.97 -18.16
CA ILE A 288 4.55 -9.56 -17.77
C ILE A 288 3.19 -9.35 -17.07
N THR A 289 2.12 -9.89 -17.62
CA THR A 289 0.78 -9.80 -17.03
C THR A 289 0.73 -10.43 -15.63
N LEU A 290 1.28 -11.64 -15.46
CA LEU A 290 1.40 -12.28 -14.15
C LEU A 290 2.20 -11.40 -13.17
N GLY A 291 3.29 -10.80 -13.62
CA GLY A 291 4.08 -9.89 -12.80
C GLY A 291 3.35 -8.59 -12.45
N ASP A 292 2.51 -8.06 -13.33
CA ASP A 292 1.69 -6.86 -13.05
C ASP A 292 0.57 -7.13 -12.04
N THR A 293 0.05 -8.36 -12.00
CA THR A 293 -0.97 -8.80 -11.04
C THR A 293 -0.39 -9.23 -9.68
N SER A 294 0.94 -9.33 -9.56
CA SER A 294 1.63 -9.84 -8.38
C SER A 294 1.20 -9.14 -7.07
N TYR A 295 1.01 -7.82 -7.10
CA TYR A 295 0.54 -7.08 -5.93
C TYR A 295 -0.88 -7.50 -5.51
N GLY A 296 -1.79 -7.65 -6.47
CA GLY A 296 -3.15 -8.15 -6.21
C GLY A 296 -3.11 -9.55 -5.59
N LEU A 297 -2.28 -10.43 -6.14
CA LEU A 297 -2.09 -11.78 -5.63
C LEU A 297 -1.57 -11.76 -4.18
N TYR A 298 -0.58 -10.89 -3.89
CA TYR A 298 -0.04 -10.73 -2.54
C TYR A 298 -1.06 -10.27 -1.52
N ILE A 299 -1.87 -9.26 -1.83
CA ILE A 299 -2.75 -8.67 -0.82
C ILE A 299 -4.09 -9.41 -0.68
N LEU A 300 -4.53 -10.11 -1.72
CA LEU A 300 -5.83 -10.79 -1.75
C LEU A 300 -5.77 -12.28 -1.38
N HIS A 301 -4.57 -12.92 -1.38
CA HIS A 301 -4.51 -14.37 -1.10
C HIS A 301 -5.04 -14.74 0.29
N VAL A 302 -4.78 -13.92 1.32
CA VAL A 302 -5.23 -14.20 2.69
C VAL A 302 -6.76 -14.15 2.81
N PRO A 303 -7.46 -13.07 2.43
CA PRO A 303 -8.91 -13.08 2.48
C PRO A 303 -9.55 -14.14 1.55
N PHE A 304 -8.94 -14.42 0.40
CA PHE A 304 -9.43 -15.49 -0.47
C PHE A 304 -9.26 -16.87 0.15
N PHE A 305 -8.12 -17.12 0.82
CA PHE A 305 -7.88 -18.35 1.56
C PHE A 305 -9.01 -18.59 2.57
N TRP A 306 -9.26 -17.64 3.46
CA TRP A 306 -10.24 -17.79 4.53
C TRP A 306 -11.67 -17.87 4.01
N LEU A 307 -12.05 -17.04 3.06
CA LEU A 307 -13.40 -17.04 2.51
C LEU A 307 -13.68 -18.31 1.70
N TYR A 308 -12.70 -18.81 0.96
CA TYR A 308 -12.84 -20.02 0.17
C TYR A 308 -12.90 -21.27 1.04
N GLU A 309 -12.01 -21.38 2.03
CA GLU A 309 -12.05 -22.46 3.03
C GLU A 309 -13.40 -22.50 3.76
N ARG A 310 -13.89 -21.33 4.22
CA ARG A 310 -15.21 -21.21 4.84
C ARG A 310 -16.34 -21.63 3.90
N ALA A 311 -16.28 -21.25 2.63
CA ALA A 311 -17.28 -21.62 1.63
C ALA A 311 -17.32 -23.13 1.40
N LEU A 312 -16.16 -23.77 1.24
CA LEU A 312 -16.07 -25.23 1.05
C LEU A 312 -16.60 -26.00 2.28
N ASN A 313 -16.25 -25.55 3.49
CA ASN A 313 -16.72 -26.18 4.72
C ASN A 313 -18.25 -26.07 4.89
N ASN A 314 -18.86 -24.99 4.40
CA ASN A 314 -20.31 -24.80 4.46
C ASN A 314 -21.10 -25.61 3.40
N LEU A 315 -20.44 -26.12 2.37
CA LEU A 315 -21.08 -26.88 1.29
C LEU A 315 -21.27 -28.36 1.60
N ASN A 316 -20.89 -28.84 2.80
CA ASN A 316 -20.97 -30.24 3.23
C ASN A 316 -20.37 -31.26 2.22
N ILE A 317 -19.24 -30.89 1.61
CA ILE A 317 -18.51 -31.70 0.64
C ILE A 317 -17.75 -32.82 1.39
N ALA A 318 -17.60 -33.98 0.78
CA ALA A 318 -16.97 -35.14 1.42
C ALA A 318 -15.48 -34.92 1.79
N ASP A 319 -14.74 -34.17 0.97
CA ASP A 319 -13.33 -33.79 1.27
C ASP A 319 -13.06 -32.33 0.85
N PRO A 320 -13.46 -31.35 1.68
CA PRO A 320 -13.26 -29.93 1.38
C PRO A 320 -11.78 -29.55 1.29
N LYS A 321 -10.91 -30.25 2.05
CA LYS A 321 -9.47 -30.00 2.04
C LYS A 321 -8.79 -30.42 0.73
N GLN A 322 -9.15 -31.57 0.17
CA GLN A 322 -8.61 -32.03 -1.09
C GLN A 322 -8.98 -31.06 -2.23
N ILE A 323 -10.26 -30.61 -2.25
CA ILE A 323 -10.71 -29.62 -3.22
C ILE A 323 -9.96 -28.32 -3.05
N PHE A 324 -9.81 -27.83 -1.82
CA PHE A 324 -9.04 -26.63 -1.53
C PHE A 324 -7.59 -26.76 -2.03
N ASP A 325 -6.90 -27.83 -1.65
CA ASP A 325 -5.51 -28.08 -2.02
C ASP A 325 -5.29 -28.12 -3.56
N LEU A 326 -6.28 -28.58 -4.32
CA LEU A 326 -6.22 -28.65 -5.77
C LEU A 326 -6.59 -27.33 -6.46
N THR A 327 -7.55 -26.59 -5.94
CA THR A 327 -8.20 -25.50 -6.69
C THR A 327 -7.82 -24.11 -6.21
N PHE A 328 -7.38 -23.95 -4.95
CA PHE A 328 -7.11 -22.64 -4.38
C PHE A 328 -6.12 -21.79 -5.18
N LEU A 329 -4.97 -22.36 -5.53
CA LEU A 329 -3.91 -21.63 -6.25
C LEU A 329 -4.37 -21.14 -7.64
N PRO A 330 -4.85 -22.02 -8.54
CA PRO A 330 -5.31 -21.59 -9.88
C PRO A 330 -6.54 -20.67 -9.79
N LEU A 331 -7.47 -20.91 -8.87
CA LEU A 331 -8.63 -20.05 -8.66
C LEU A 331 -8.20 -18.64 -8.21
N THR A 332 -7.30 -18.55 -7.25
CA THR A 332 -6.79 -17.26 -6.75
C THR A 332 -6.08 -16.48 -7.83
N ILE A 333 -5.22 -17.14 -8.64
CA ILE A 333 -4.57 -16.49 -9.78
C ILE A 333 -5.62 -16.00 -10.80
N GLY A 334 -6.60 -16.83 -11.15
CA GLY A 334 -7.67 -16.47 -12.08
C GLY A 334 -8.51 -15.28 -11.58
N LEU A 335 -8.93 -15.30 -10.30
CA LEU A 335 -9.69 -14.21 -9.68
C LEU A 335 -8.88 -12.90 -9.66
N VAL A 336 -7.59 -12.97 -9.33
CA VAL A 336 -6.72 -11.78 -9.32
C VAL A 336 -6.53 -11.22 -10.72
N LEU A 337 -6.42 -12.05 -11.75
CA LEU A 337 -6.40 -11.60 -13.14
C LEU A 337 -7.70 -10.88 -13.52
N LEU A 338 -8.86 -11.44 -13.17
CA LEU A 338 -10.16 -10.79 -13.39
C LEU A 338 -10.25 -9.45 -12.64
N ILE A 339 -9.87 -9.43 -11.37
CA ILE A 339 -9.85 -8.19 -10.57
C ILE A 339 -8.87 -7.16 -11.19
N HIS A 340 -7.73 -7.59 -11.69
CA HIS A 340 -6.76 -6.70 -12.32
C HIS A 340 -7.34 -5.98 -13.55
N PHE A 341 -7.99 -6.72 -14.46
CA PHE A 341 -8.51 -6.16 -15.71
C PHE A 341 -9.82 -5.40 -15.52
N TYR A 342 -10.74 -5.89 -14.69
CA TYR A 342 -12.09 -5.34 -14.60
C TYR A 342 -12.31 -4.38 -13.42
N PHE A 343 -11.42 -4.40 -12.41
CA PHE A 343 -11.55 -3.54 -11.24
C PHE A 343 -10.32 -2.63 -11.06
N ASP A 344 -9.13 -3.21 -10.88
CA ASP A 344 -7.94 -2.47 -10.44
C ASP A 344 -7.43 -1.47 -11.50
N GLN A 345 -7.26 -1.89 -12.75
CA GLN A 345 -6.82 -1.00 -13.83
C GLN A 345 -7.86 0.10 -14.14
N PRO A 346 -9.16 -0.20 -14.38
CA PRO A 346 -10.15 0.83 -14.63
C PRO A 346 -10.29 1.82 -13.47
N LEU A 347 -10.29 1.32 -12.24
CA LEU A 347 -10.39 2.17 -11.04
C LEU A 347 -9.19 3.11 -10.92
N ARG A 348 -7.97 2.62 -11.15
CA ARG A 348 -6.77 3.48 -11.12
C ARG A 348 -6.78 4.57 -12.19
N ILE A 349 -7.23 4.24 -13.41
CA ILE A 349 -7.34 5.21 -14.50
C ILE A 349 -8.39 6.29 -14.13
N TRP A 350 -9.54 5.87 -13.63
CA TRP A 350 -10.62 6.76 -13.22
C TRP A 350 -10.20 7.67 -12.05
N LEU A 351 -9.62 7.11 -10.99
CA LEU A 351 -9.11 7.88 -9.84
C LEU A 351 -8.01 8.86 -10.26
N LYS A 352 -7.09 8.44 -11.14
CA LYS A 352 -6.04 9.33 -11.65
C LYS A 352 -6.64 10.53 -12.40
N LYS A 353 -7.66 10.30 -13.23
CA LYS A 353 -8.36 11.37 -13.95
C LYS A 353 -9.04 12.36 -13.00
N ILE A 354 -9.68 11.85 -11.95
CA ILE A 354 -10.32 12.67 -10.92
C ILE A 354 -9.29 13.48 -10.14
N LEU A 355 -8.24 12.82 -9.62
CA LEU A 355 -7.26 13.44 -8.72
C LEU A 355 -6.31 14.42 -9.43
N GLN A 356 -6.23 14.41 -10.76
CA GLN A 356 -5.49 15.42 -11.49
C GLN A 356 -6.05 16.83 -11.28
N ASN A 357 -7.35 16.95 -10.98
CA ASN A 357 -8.06 18.20 -10.78
C ASN A 357 -8.26 18.56 -9.31
N VAL A 358 -7.76 17.73 -8.37
CA VAL A 358 -7.93 17.95 -6.92
C VAL A 358 -6.82 18.84 -6.37
N SER A 359 -7.20 19.93 -5.72
CA SER A 359 -6.29 20.72 -4.89
C SER A 359 -6.28 20.18 -3.47
N MET A 360 -5.16 19.60 -3.05
CA MET A 360 -5.01 19.10 -1.68
C MET A 360 -5.24 20.17 -0.60
N PRO A 361 -4.75 21.43 -0.73
CA PRO A 361 -5.07 22.46 0.24
C PRO A 361 -6.58 22.75 0.39
N ILE A 362 -7.32 22.78 -0.73
CA ILE A 362 -8.78 22.98 -0.70
C ILE A 362 -9.46 21.76 -0.05
N LEU A 363 -9.01 20.56 -0.36
CA LEU A 363 -9.56 19.33 0.24
C LEU A 363 -9.33 19.28 1.76
N PHE A 364 -8.10 19.55 2.23
CA PHE A 364 -7.81 19.59 3.66
C PHE A 364 -8.59 20.69 4.39
N LEU A 365 -8.79 21.82 3.74
CA LEU A 365 -9.63 22.87 4.29
C LEU A 365 -11.08 22.39 4.43
N ASP A 366 -11.67 21.77 3.40
CA ASP A 366 -13.02 21.20 3.50
C ASP A 366 -13.15 20.18 4.63
N LEU A 367 -12.11 19.37 4.88
CA LEU A 367 -12.07 18.43 6.00
C LEU A 367 -12.02 19.16 7.37
N GLY A 368 -11.29 20.27 7.45
CA GLY A 368 -11.31 21.12 8.64
C GLY A 368 -12.68 21.77 8.87
N LEU A 369 -13.30 22.29 7.78
CA LEU A 369 -14.64 22.88 7.83
C LEU A 369 -15.72 21.84 8.18
N LEU A 370 -15.53 20.58 7.77
CA LEU A 370 -16.40 19.46 8.15
C LEU A 370 -16.43 19.28 9.68
N GLY A 371 -15.26 19.25 10.33
CA GLY A 371 -15.20 19.14 11.79
C GLY A 371 -15.89 20.31 12.49
N LEU A 372 -15.64 21.52 11.98
CA LEU A 372 -16.26 22.73 12.48
C LEU A 372 -17.78 22.74 12.27
N SER A 373 -18.28 22.33 11.09
CA SER A 373 -19.73 22.35 10.80
C SER A 373 -20.48 21.38 11.69
N ILE A 374 -19.96 20.17 11.90
CA ILE A 374 -20.58 19.18 12.79
C ILE A 374 -20.56 19.71 14.24
N TYR A 375 -19.43 20.24 14.70
CA TYR A 375 -19.33 20.83 16.04
C TYR A 375 -20.37 21.94 16.24
N LEU A 376 -20.48 22.88 15.31
CA LEU A 376 -21.46 23.95 15.37
C LEU A 376 -22.91 23.44 15.29
N ALA A 377 -23.18 22.44 14.45
CA ALA A 377 -24.52 21.88 14.31
C ALA A 377 -25.00 21.22 15.62
N PHE A 378 -24.11 20.52 16.33
CA PHE A 378 -24.42 19.97 17.64
C PHE A 378 -24.60 21.07 18.69
N ASN A 379 -23.73 22.07 18.71
CA ASN A 379 -23.84 23.18 19.67
C ASN A 379 -25.10 24.02 19.50
N LEU A 380 -25.56 24.21 18.26
CA LEU A 380 -26.80 24.96 18.00
C LEU A 380 -28.06 24.20 18.39
N ARG A 381 -27.98 22.87 18.49
CA ARG A 381 -29.15 22.01 18.71
C ARG A 381 -29.22 21.43 20.12
N ILE A 382 -28.09 21.22 20.76
CA ILE A 382 -27.94 20.52 22.02
C ILE A 382 -27.10 21.37 22.96
N ASP A 383 -27.53 21.47 24.22
CA ASP A 383 -26.67 22.08 25.26
C ASP A 383 -25.45 21.18 25.50
N MET A 384 -24.33 21.56 24.91
CA MET A 384 -23.06 20.80 24.95
C MET A 384 -22.45 20.73 26.35
N GLY A 385 -22.99 21.44 27.35
CA GLY A 385 -22.49 21.38 28.72
C GLY A 385 -22.85 20.05 29.42
N ARG A 386 -24.14 19.79 29.64
CA ARG A 386 -24.60 18.61 30.38
C ARG A 386 -24.89 17.40 29.51
N GLU A 387 -25.40 17.60 28.31
CA GLU A 387 -25.82 16.51 27.40
C GLU A 387 -24.73 16.01 26.48
N TYR A 388 -23.59 16.70 26.36
CA TYR A 388 -22.50 16.35 25.45
C TYR A 388 -22.00 14.92 25.65
N ALA A 389 -21.86 14.46 26.89
CA ALA A 389 -21.36 13.11 27.18
C ALA A 389 -22.27 12.03 26.56
N LEU A 390 -23.58 12.28 26.51
CA LEU A 390 -24.57 11.38 25.93
C LEU A 390 -24.48 11.30 24.39
N TYR A 391 -24.24 12.47 23.74
CA TYR A 391 -24.22 12.58 22.28
C TYR A 391 -22.82 12.44 21.65
N ARG A 392 -21.75 12.46 22.47
CA ARG A 392 -20.35 12.33 21.99
C ARG A 392 -20.11 11.10 21.09
N PRO A 393 -20.57 9.87 21.41
CA PRO A 393 -20.37 8.72 20.54
C PRO A 393 -21.05 8.91 19.18
N ILE A 394 -22.24 9.49 19.16
CA ILE A 394 -23.03 9.76 17.95
C ILE A 394 -22.35 10.84 17.10
N ALA A 395 -21.87 11.93 17.73
CA ALA A 395 -21.14 13.00 17.06
C ALA A 395 -19.85 12.47 16.40
N LEU A 396 -19.10 11.60 17.08
CA LEU A 396 -17.92 10.97 16.54
C LEU A 396 -18.24 10.01 15.39
N ALA A 397 -19.28 9.20 15.50
CA ALA A 397 -19.74 8.31 14.42
C ALA A 397 -20.17 9.13 13.19
N MET A 398 -20.92 10.20 13.39
CA MET A 398 -21.31 11.15 12.33
C MET A 398 -20.08 11.80 11.69
N PHE A 399 -19.10 12.26 12.48
CA PHE A 399 -17.87 12.85 11.96
C PHE A 399 -17.10 11.90 11.06
N TRP A 400 -16.84 10.67 11.50
CA TRP A 400 -16.07 9.70 10.71
C TRP A 400 -16.82 9.24 9.45
N SER A 401 -18.12 9.03 9.55
CA SER A 401 -18.94 8.69 8.38
C SER A 401 -18.99 9.84 7.37
N ALA A 402 -19.19 11.08 7.84
CA ALA A 402 -19.17 12.27 7.02
C ALA A 402 -17.78 12.54 6.41
N PHE A 403 -16.69 12.30 7.16
CA PHE A 403 -15.32 12.42 6.67
C PHE A 403 -15.09 11.57 5.42
N VAL A 404 -15.48 10.31 5.46
CA VAL A 404 -15.35 9.40 4.30
C VAL A 404 -16.26 9.82 3.15
N LEU A 405 -17.56 9.97 3.43
CA LEU A 405 -18.55 10.25 2.38
C LEU A 405 -18.32 11.60 1.71
N ARG A 406 -18.14 12.67 2.48
CA ARG A 406 -17.94 14.00 1.90
C ARG A 406 -16.63 14.11 1.15
N THR A 407 -15.57 13.43 1.60
CA THR A 407 -14.33 13.35 0.81
C THR A 407 -14.60 12.73 -0.56
N ILE A 408 -15.29 11.59 -0.61
CA ILE A 408 -15.64 10.91 -1.86
C ILE A 408 -16.43 11.84 -2.78
N PHE A 409 -17.48 12.49 -2.26
CA PHE A 409 -18.33 13.36 -3.08
C PHE A 409 -17.64 14.68 -3.47
N THR A 410 -16.82 15.27 -2.59
CA THR A 410 -16.04 16.48 -2.90
C THR A 410 -15.04 16.23 -4.04
N VAL A 411 -14.39 15.10 -4.01
CA VAL A 411 -13.47 14.66 -5.07
C VAL A 411 -14.25 14.26 -6.33
N GLY A 412 -15.29 13.45 -6.20
CA GLY A 412 -16.08 12.92 -7.30
C GLY A 412 -16.79 13.99 -8.13
N PHE A 413 -17.29 15.05 -7.50
CA PHE A 413 -17.94 16.19 -8.16
C PHE A 413 -16.99 17.36 -8.47
N ASN A 414 -15.65 17.14 -8.33
CA ASN A 414 -14.63 18.15 -8.61
C ASN A 414 -14.77 19.45 -7.77
N ALA A 415 -15.40 19.40 -6.60
CA ALA A 415 -15.58 20.56 -5.75
C ALA A 415 -14.26 21.11 -5.17
N SER A 416 -13.21 20.30 -5.11
CA SER A 416 -11.85 20.70 -4.72
C SER A 416 -10.97 21.17 -5.90
N ASN A 417 -11.52 21.31 -7.11
CA ASN A 417 -10.77 21.80 -8.27
C ASN A 417 -10.59 23.33 -8.19
N PRO A 418 -9.35 23.85 -8.21
CA PRO A 418 -9.10 25.29 -8.18
C PRO A 418 -9.71 26.04 -9.36
N ALA A 419 -9.90 25.39 -10.51
CA ALA A 419 -10.45 26.02 -11.69
C ALA A 419 -11.89 26.55 -11.49
N ILE A 420 -12.67 25.93 -10.57
CA ILE A 420 -14.02 26.38 -10.28
C ILE A 420 -14.06 27.78 -9.66
N LEU A 421 -12.99 28.21 -8.99
CA LEU A 421 -12.91 29.51 -8.31
C LEU A 421 -13.07 30.68 -9.30
N TYR A 422 -12.56 30.52 -10.52
CA TYR A 422 -12.53 31.59 -11.53
C TYR A 422 -13.56 31.38 -12.66
N GLY A 423 -14.41 30.36 -12.53
CA GLY A 423 -15.51 30.10 -13.43
C GLY A 423 -16.72 31.05 -13.25
N SER A 424 -17.77 30.81 -14.02
CA SER A 424 -19.07 31.46 -13.81
C SER A 424 -19.67 31.15 -12.46
N PHE A 425 -20.65 31.91 -12.00
CA PHE A 425 -21.33 31.68 -10.70
C PHE A 425 -21.81 30.21 -10.57
N MET A 426 -22.43 29.69 -11.63
CA MET A 426 -22.90 28.29 -11.60
C MET A 426 -21.75 27.26 -11.59
N GLN A 427 -20.65 27.51 -12.29
CA GLN A 427 -19.46 26.67 -12.27
C GLN A 427 -18.79 26.67 -10.89
N PHE A 428 -18.90 27.76 -10.14
CA PHE A 428 -18.40 27.91 -8.79
C PHE A 428 -19.30 27.21 -7.75
N VAL A 429 -20.61 27.46 -7.77
CA VAL A 429 -21.54 27.00 -6.73
C VAL A 429 -21.96 25.54 -6.92
N ARG A 430 -22.27 25.13 -8.17
CA ARG A 430 -22.86 23.81 -8.46
C ARG A 430 -22.04 22.62 -7.95
N PRO A 431 -20.72 22.51 -8.17
CA PRO A 431 -19.93 21.37 -7.66
C PRO A 431 -19.94 21.30 -6.13
N VAL A 432 -19.86 22.43 -5.44
CA VAL A 432 -19.89 22.50 -3.98
C VAL A 432 -21.26 22.10 -3.46
N LEU A 433 -22.32 22.67 -4.01
CA LEU A 433 -23.71 22.35 -3.64
C LEU A 433 -23.99 20.85 -3.81
N ILE A 434 -23.68 20.28 -4.96
CA ILE A 434 -23.95 18.87 -5.25
C ILE A 434 -23.12 17.98 -4.31
N SER A 435 -21.84 18.27 -4.11
CA SER A 435 -20.98 17.45 -3.27
C SER A 435 -21.43 17.43 -1.79
N VAL A 436 -21.74 18.60 -1.24
CA VAL A 436 -22.22 18.73 0.16
C VAL A 436 -23.58 18.08 0.31
N THR A 437 -24.52 18.31 -0.63
CA THR A 437 -25.86 17.74 -0.58
C THR A 437 -25.83 16.20 -0.73
N ALA A 438 -25.14 15.68 -1.75
CA ALA A 438 -25.03 14.25 -1.95
C ALA A 438 -24.33 13.55 -0.77
N GLY A 439 -23.26 14.16 -0.23
CA GLY A 439 -22.58 13.66 0.96
C GLY A 439 -23.49 13.63 2.19
N THR A 440 -24.31 14.66 2.39
CA THR A 440 -25.27 14.70 3.52
C THR A 440 -26.43 13.71 3.32
N MET A 441 -26.93 13.54 2.09
CA MET A 441 -27.96 12.53 1.80
C MET A 441 -27.44 11.11 2.04
N ALA A 442 -26.21 10.79 1.59
CA ALA A 442 -25.59 9.50 1.83
C ALA A 442 -25.35 9.26 3.33
N LEU A 443 -24.94 10.29 4.07
CA LEU A 443 -24.82 10.23 5.52
C LEU A 443 -26.18 9.98 6.20
N GLY A 444 -27.22 10.68 5.76
CA GLY A 444 -28.59 10.48 6.24
C GLY A 444 -29.10 9.06 5.99
N LEU A 445 -28.77 8.49 4.83
CA LEU A 445 -29.10 7.08 4.52
C LEU A 445 -28.39 6.10 5.45
N ILE A 446 -27.09 6.30 5.73
CA ILE A 446 -26.35 5.46 6.69
C ILE A 446 -26.94 5.56 8.08
N ILE A 447 -27.29 6.78 8.53
CA ILE A 447 -27.92 6.99 9.83
C ILE A 447 -29.30 6.34 9.87
N PHE A 448 -30.09 6.45 8.79
CA PHE A 448 -31.40 5.82 8.70
C PHE A 448 -31.31 4.27 8.76
N ILE A 449 -30.39 3.68 8.02
CA ILE A 449 -30.12 2.23 8.07
C ILE A 449 -29.64 1.85 9.48
N GLY A 450 -28.68 2.56 10.04
CA GLY A 450 -28.18 2.30 11.38
C GLY A 450 -29.24 2.41 12.48
N TYR A 451 -30.20 3.34 12.32
CA TYR A 451 -31.35 3.43 13.19
C TYR A 451 -32.29 2.22 13.05
N SER A 452 -32.55 1.79 11.81
CA SER A 452 -33.43 0.64 11.53
C SER A 452 -32.84 -0.69 12.04
N VAL A 453 -31.51 -0.79 12.11
CA VAL A 453 -30.78 -1.99 12.60
C VAL A 453 -30.42 -1.88 14.10
N GLY A 454 -30.80 -0.77 14.76
CA GLY A 454 -30.55 -0.57 16.20
C GLY A 454 -29.12 -0.10 16.56
N TRP A 455 -28.32 0.34 15.58
CA TRP A 455 -26.98 0.87 15.83
C TRP A 455 -26.99 2.28 16.41
N PHE A 456 -28.01 3.09 16.06
CA PHE A 456 -28.17 4.47 16.53
C PHE A 456 -29.51 4.63 17.22
N HIS A 457 -29.48 4.98 18.50
CA HIS A 457 -30.66 5.37 19.26
C HIS A 457 -30.66 6.89 19.46
N ASN A 458 -31.83 7.52 19.34
CA ASN A 458 -32.04 8.96 19.64
C ASN A 458 -31.19 9.95 18.84
N PHE A 459 -30.92 9.69 17.55
CA PHE A 459 -30.21 10.66 16.71
C PHE A 459 -31.08 11.90 16.42
N PRO A 460 -30.62 13.14 16.73
CA PRO A 460 -31.36 14.36 16.45
C PRO A 460 -31.32 14.67 14.94
N ARG A 461 -32.36 14.29 14.20
CA ARG A 461 -32.41 14.39 12.71
C ARG A 461 -32.17 15.81 12.18
N SER A 462 -32.54 16.84 12.91
CA SER A 462 -32.31 18.24 12.57
C SER A 462 -30.83 18.62 12.47
N ILE A 463 -29.94 17.91 13.14
CA ILE A 463 -28.49 18.12 13.07
C ILE A 463 -27.98 17.93 11.62
N LEU A 464 -28.53 16.97 10.86
CA LEU A 464 -28.14 16.76 9.45
C LEU A 464 -28.44 17.98 8.59
N VAL A 465 -29.58 18.61 8.77
CA VAL A 465 -29.99 19.79 7.99
C VAL A 465 -29.17 21.01 8.42
N THR A 466 -28.96 21.18 9.73
CA THR A 466 -28.14 22.27 10.26
C THR A 466 -26.68 22.15 9.80
N ASP A 467 -26.10 20.95 9.89
CA ASP A 467 -24.74 20.70 9.42
C ASP A 467 -24.61 20.87 7.90
N TRP A 468 -25.59 20.44 7.10
CA TRP A 468 -25.63 20.70 5.66
C TRP A 468 -25.56 22.20 5.34
N GLY A 469 -26.40 23.01 6.00
CA GLY A 469 -26.43 24.46 5.78
C GLY A 469 -25.15 25.15 6.17
N ILE A 470 -24.61 24.82 7.35
CA ILE A 470 -23.34 25.38 7.87
C ILE A 470 -22.17 24.98 6.95
N MET A 471 -22.06 23.71 6.60
CA MET A 471 -20.98 23.23 5.73
C MET A 471 -21.02 23.89 4.35
N LEU A 472 -22.20 24.02 3.76
CA LEU A 472 -22.38 24.67 2.47
C LEU A 472 -21.96 26.15 2.55
N ALA A 473 -22.45 26.88 3.55
CA ALA A 473 -22.11 28.28 3.76
C ALA A 473 -20.60 28.47 3.96
N LEU A 474 -19.98 27.72 4.86
CA LEU A 474 -18.54 27.80 5.14
C LEU A 474 -17.71 27.47 3.90
N SER A 475 -18.05 26.39 3.18
CA SER A 475 -17.31 26.00 1.97
C SER A 475 -17.38 27.05 0.87
N LEU A 476 -18.53 27.69 0.65
CA LEU A 476 -18.70 28.77 -0.32
C LEU A 476 -17.98 30.05 0.11
N LEU A 477 -18.11 30.45 1.38
CA LEU A 477 -17.45 31.64 1.92
C LEU A 477 -15.93 31.57 1.81
N VAL A 478 -15.34 30.47 2.20
CA VAL A 478 -13.89 30.31 2.12
C VAL A 478 -13.39 30.31 0.68
N ARG A 479 -14.10 29.65 -0.24
CA ARG A 479 -13.76 29.67 -1.67
C ARG A 479 -13.92 31.08 -2.27
N TYR A 480 -14.93 31.82 -1.84
CA TYR A 480 -15.08 33.21 -2.23
C TYR A 480 -13.93 34.07 -1.72
N GLY A 481 -13.47 33.83 -0.48
CA GLY A 481 -12.27 34.46 0.08
C GLY A 481 -11.02 34.17 -0.78
N PHE A 482 -10.79 32.93 -1.16
CA PHE A 482 -9.68 32.56 -2.05
C PHE A 482 -9.74 33.26 -3.41
N LYS A 483 -10.95 33.34 -4.01
CA LYS A 483 -11.16 34.08 -5.25
C LYS A 483 -10.79 35.56 -5.10
N ARG A 484 -11.23 36.20 -4.01
CA ARG A 484 -10.90 37.62 -3.71
C ARG A 484 -9.43 37.85 -3.45
N ALA A 485 -8.77 36.93 -2.76
CA ALA A 485 -7.33 36.99 -2.47
C ALA A 485 -6.43 36.64 -3.67
N GLY A 486 -6.99 36.30 -4.82
CA GLY A 486 -6.22 35.90 -6.02
C GLY A 486 -5.50 34.55 -5.88
N VAL A 487 -5.88 33.75 -4.88
CA VAL A 487 -5.28 32.42 -4.65
C VAL A 487 -5.68 31.52 -5.82
N TYR A 488 -4.72 30.86 -6.45
CA TYR A 488 -4.90 30.04 -7.67
C TYR A 488 -5.37 30.80 -8.92
N ALA A 489 -5.20 32.13 -9.00
CA ALA A 489 -5.49 32.89 -10.22
C ALA A 489 -4.67 32.31 -11.39
N PRO A 490 -5.29 32.12 -12.57
CA PRO A 490 -4.53 31.71 -13.75
C PRO A 490 -3.42 32.75 -14.01
N LYS A 491 -2.19 32.28 -14.21
CA LYS A 491 -1.10 33.19 -14.60
C LYS A 491 -1.51 33.89 -15.90
N PRO A 492 -1.35 35.20 -16.01
CA PRO A 492 -1.54 35.86 -17.29
C PRO A 492 -0.62 35.16 -18.30
N LEU A 493 -1.19 34.79 -19.45
CA LEU A 493 -0.39 34.37 -20.59
C LEU A 493 0.62 35.51 -20.84
N SER A 494 1.91 35.23 -20.62
CA SER A 494 2.96 36.17 -21.00
C SER A 494 2.80 36.43 -22.49
N ALA A 495 2.44 37.67 -22.82
CA ALA A 495 2.37 38.18 -24.19
C ALA A 495 3.74 38.12 -24.88
#